data_45bebdc87c81e83ac68636c384596e46
#
_entry.id   45bebdc87c81e83ac68636c384596e46
#
_cell.length_a   1.000
_cell.length_b   1.000
_cell.length_c   1.000
_cell.angle_alpha   90.00
_cell.angle_beta   90.00
_cell.angle_gamma   90.00
#
_symmetry.space_group_name_H-M   'P 1'
#
loop_
_entity.id
_entity.type
_entity.pdbx_description
1 polymer ?
#
loop_
_entity_poly.entity_id
_entity_poly.type
_entity_poly.pdbx_seq_one_letter_code
_entity_poly.pdbx_strand_id
1 'polypeptide(L)'
;ATWNTYQILEPRKMLPQPKLEPLIKHNKIILDPGIGFGKNLKHNMNLIRNISIFHSLGFPILVGNSRKRFIKELSGKNDSKLRNGGTIASSIYLMMQGVQILRIHDVNETIQGIKIFKNIINN
;
A
#
# COMPACT_ATOMS: atom_id res chain seq x y z
N ALA A 1 2.30 -8.99 -16.67
CA ALA A 1 1.34 -9.10 -15.54
C ALA A 1 0.64 -7.77 -15.33
N THR A 2 -0.66 -7.82 -15.13
CA THR A 2 -1.50 -6.64 -14.98
C THR A 2 -1.57 -6.20 -13.52
N TRP A 3 -1.45 -4.91 -13.27
CA TRP A 3 -1.74 -4.33 -11.98
C TRP A 3 -3.24 -4.31 -11.71
N ASN A 4 -3.62 -4.65 -10.49
CA ASN A 4 -5.00 -4.54 -10.02
C ASN A 4 -5.04 -3.63 -8.80
N THR A 5 -6.06 -2.78 -8.77
CA THR A 5 -6.31 -1.90 -7.63
C THR A 5 -7.37 -2.54 -6.74
N TYR A 6 -7.11 -2.65 -5.45
CA TYR A 6 -7.98 -3.32 -4.51
C TYR A 6 -8.11 -2.52 -3.22
N GLN A 7 -9.34 -2.24 -2.83
CA GLN A 7 -9.62 -1.59 -1.55
C GLN A 7 -9.64 -2.62 -0.43
N ILE A 8 -8.79 -2.46 0.56
CA ILE A 8 -8.62 -3.39 1.67
C ILE A 8 -9.20 -2.87 2.99
N LEU A 9 -9.38 -1.57 3.11
CA LEU A 9 -10.00 -0.93 4.27
C LEU A 9 -10.98 0.13 3.82
N GLU A 10 -12.02 0.35 4.64
CA GLU A 10 -12.93 1.46 4.44
C GLU A 10 -12.20 2.78 4.61
N PRO A 11 -12.63 3.84 3.90
CA PRO A 11 -12.08 5.18 4.11
C PRO A 11 -12.25 5.60 5.56
N ARG A 12 -11.21 6.19 6.12
CA ARG A 12 -11.29 6.78 7.45
C ARG A 12 -12.28 7.94 7.45
N LYS A 13 -12.94 8.15 8.60
CA LYS A 13 -13.73 9.36 8.80
C LYS A 13 -12.84 10.57 8.57
N MET A 14 -13.28 11.44 7.70
CA MET A 14 -12.47 12.52 7.17
C MET A 14 -12.09 13.55 8.22
N LEU A 15 -10.80 13.86 8.31
CA LEU A 15 -10.32 15.10 8.91
C LEU A 15 -10.61 16.24 7.94
N PRO A 16 -10.70 17.51 8.44
CA PRO A 16 -10.81 18.65 7.54
C PRO A 16 -9.70 18.64 6.50
N GLN A 17 -10.07 18.73 5.24
CA GLN A 17 -9.12 18.63 4.14
C GLN A 17 -8.61 20.00 3.71
N PRO A 18 -7.36 20.07 3.25
CA PRO A 18 -6.86 21.32 2.67
C PRO A 18 -7.67 21.68 1.42
N LYS A 19 -7.85 22.97 1.20
CA LYS A 19 -8.50 23.46 -0.02
C LYS A 19 -7.52 23.31 -1.18
N LEU A 20 -7.92 22.50 -2.15
CA LEU A 20 -7.21 22.35 -3.43
C LEU A 20 -8.02 23.08 -4.50
N GLU A 21 -7.84 24.37 -4.56
CA GLU A 21 -8.46 25.21 -5.60
C GLU A 21 -7.71 25.09 -6.92
N PRO A 22 -8.42 25.12 -8.06
CA PRO A 22 -9.88 25.07 -8.21
C PRO A 22 -10.37 23.82 -8.93
N LEU A 23 -9.55 22.78 -9.16
CA LEU A 23 -9.77 21.86 -10.27
C LEU A 23 -10.19 20.45 -9.87
N ILE A 24 -9.92 20.00 -8.65
CA ILE A 24 -10.19 18.62 -8.23
C ILE A 24 -10.99 18.63 -6.92
N LYS A 25 -12.15 17.97 -6.93
CA LYS A 25 -12.94 17.77 -5.71
C LYS A 25 -12.20 16.86 -4.75
N HIS A 26 -12.20 17.17 -3.46
CA HIS A 26 -11.51 16.42 -2.41
C HIS A 26 -11.90 14.94 -2.39
N ASN A 27 -13.15 14.60 -2.64
CA ASN A 27 -13.62 13.22 -2.67
C ASN A 27 -13.14 12.42 -3.88
N LYS A 28 -12.39 13.03 -4.79
CA LYS A 28 -11.81 12.39 -5.98
C LYS A 28 -10.31 12.26 -5.89
N ILE A 29 -9.71 12.53 -4.73
CA ILE A 29 -8.26 12.48 -4.54
C ILE A 29 -7.89 11.25 -3.75
N ILE A 30 -6.91 10.50 -4.26
CA ILE A 30 -6.25 9.38 -3.59
C ILE A 30 -4.76 9.68 -3.63
N LEU A 31 -4.09 9.54 -2.49
CA LEU A 31 -2.65 9.78 -2.39
C LEU A 31 -1.87 8.50 -2.68
N ASP A 32 -0.85 8.62 -3.52
CA ASP A 32 0.10 7.55 -3.81
C ASP A 32 1.51 8.04 -3.48
N PRO A 33 2.17 7.51 -2.43
CA PRO A 33 3.52 7.94 -2.06
C PRO A 33 4.61 7.53 -3.04
N GLY A 34 4.31 6.66 -4.01
CA GLY A 34 5.26 6.31 -5.06
C GLY A 34 6.38 5.38 -4.63
N ILE A 35 6.08 4.33 -3.90
CA ILE A 35 7.06 3.31 -3.51
C ILE A 35 7.79 2.78 -4.73
N GLY A 36 9.13 2.78 -4.68
CA GLY A 36 9.99 2.30 -5.75
C GLY A 36 10.36 3.35 -6.80
N PHE A 37 9.68 4.48 -6.88
CA PHE A 37 9.95 5.50 -7.87
C PHE A 37 11.05 6.46 -7.41
N GLY A 38 12.21 6.44 -8.10
CA GLY A 38 13.31 7.35 -7.83
C GLY A 38 13.90 7.20 -6.42
N LYS A 39 13.72 6.07 -5.76
CA LYS A 39 14.11 5.85 -4.37
C LYS A 39 15.04 4.66 -4.25
N ASN A 40 16.00 4.73 -3.31
CA ASN A 40 16.82 3.57 -2.95
C ASN A 40 16.11 2.72 -1.89
N LEU A 41 16.72 1.59 -1.51
CA LEU A 41 16.15 0.67 -0.53
C LEU A 41 15.85 1.37 0.80
N LYS A 42 16.79 2.14 1.32
CA LYS A 42 16.63 2.84 2.60
C LYS A 42 15.44 3.80 2.57
N HIS A 43 15.30 4.57 1.49
CA HIS A 43 14.19 5.50 1.33
C HIS A 43 12.85 4.76 1.24
N ASN A 44 12.79 3.67 0.50
CA ASN A 44 11.58 2.85 0.39
C ASN A 44 11.17 2.25 1.72
N MET A 45 12.12 1.71 2.48
CA MET A 45 11.83 1.13 3.78
C MET A 45 11.36 2.17 4.79
N ASN A 46 11.97 3.36 4.80
CA ASN A 46 11.52 4.46 5.65
C ASN A 46 10.11 4.92 5.27
N LEU A 47 9.82 5.01 3.99
CA LEU A 47 8.50 5.41 3.49
C LEU A 47 7.43 4.40 3.90
N ILE A 48 7.69 3.11 3.72
CA ILE A 48 6.75 2.04 4.12
C ILE A 48 6.56 2.05 5.64
N ARG A 49 7.64 2.13 6.40
CA ARG A 49 7.59 2.13 7.87
C ARG A 49 6.73 3.25 8.42
N ASN A 50 6.80 4.43 7.82
CA ASN A 50 6.14 5.64 8.29
C ASN A 50 4.95 6.05 7.44
N ILE A 51 4.37 5.11 6.69
CA ILE A 51 3.28 5.40 5.75
C ILE A 51 2.07 6.06 6.44
N SER A 52 1.85 5.77 7.70
CA SER A 52 0.71 6.30 8.46
C SER A 52 0.71 7.83 8.60
N ILE A 53 1.87 8.49 8.46
CA ILE A 53 1.92 9.96 8.55
C ILE A 53 1.10 10.65 7.45
N PHE A 54 0.90 9.99 6.31
CA PHE A 54 0.12 10.56 5.20
C PHE A 54 -1.37 10.65 5.52
N HIS A 55 -1.85 9.94 6.54
CA HIS A 55 -3.26 10.04 6.95
C HIS A 55 -3.64 11.45 7.42
N SER A 56 -2.68 12.21 7.92
CA SER A 56 -2.90 13.59 8.35
C SER A 56 -3.35 14.52 7.22
N LEU A 57 -3.10 14.14 5.97
CA LEU A 57 -3.52 14.90 4.80
C LEU A 57 -5.01 14.73 4.48
N GLY A 58 -5.69 13.76 5.11
CA GLY A 58 -7.14 13.61 5.01
C GLY A 58 -7.64 12.88 3.77
N PHE A 59 -6.76 12.23 3.00
CA PHE A 59 -7.14 11.49 1.80
C PHE A 59 -6.88 10.00 1.95
N PRO A 60 -7.62 9.13 1.24
CA PRO A 60 -7.26 7.72 1.16
C PRO A 60 -5.86 7.53 0.59
N ILE A 61 -5.17 6.52 1.07
CA ILE A 61 -3.81 6.20 0.62
C ILE A 61 -3.84 4.92 -0.21
N LEU A 62 -3.25 5.01 -1.40
CA LEU A 62 -3.00 3.87 -2.27
C LEU A 62 -1.50 3.58 -2.28
N VAL A 63 -1.12 2.31 -2.13
CA VAL A 63 0.27 1.89 -2.22
C VAL A 63 0.43 0.79 -3.26
N GLY A 64 1.41 0.95 -4.14
CA GLY A 64 1.81 -0.06 -5.11
C GLY A 64 3.10 -0.73 -4.64
N ASN A 65 2.97 -1.76 -3.82
CA ASN A 65 4.11 -2.48 -3.21
C ASN A 65 4.43 -3.81 -3.89
N SER A 66 3.58 -4.24 -4.83
CA SER A 66 3.65 -5.57 -5.43
C SER A 66 4.88 -5.76 -6.31
N ARG A 67 5.62 -6.84 -6.07
CA ARG A 67 6.79 -7.25 -6.85
C ARG A 67 7.88 -6.19 -6.97
N LYS A 68 7.89 -5.21 -6.09
CA LYS A 68 8.83 -4.08 -6.16
C LYS A 68 10.26 -4.50 -5.84
N ARG A 69 11.21 -3.71 -6.31
CA ARG A 69 12.64 -3.97 -6.19
C ARG A 69 13.11 -4.14 -4.74
N PHE A 70 12.49 -3.46 -3.78
CA PHE A 70 12.88 -3.60 -2.37
C PHE A 70 12.75 -5.06 -1.90
N ILE A 71 11.75 -5.79 -2.42
CA ILE A 71 11.56 -7.20 -2.10
C ILE A 71 12.74 -8.03 -2.64
N LYS A 72 13.16 -7.74 -3.88
CA LYS A 72 14.35 -8.36 -4.48
C LYS A 72 15.59 -8.10 -3.64
N GLU A 73 15.82 -6.85 -3.28
CA GLU A 73 17.02 -6.44 -2.56
C GLU A 73 17.13 -7.09 -1.18
N LEU A 74 15.99 -7.29 -0.50
CA LEU A 74 15.98 -7.91 0.82
C LEU A 74 15.91 -9.43 0.78
N SER A 75 15.25 -10.03 -0.21
CA SER A 75 15.00 -11.47 -0.27
C SER A 75 15.90 -12.22 -1.23
N GLY A 76 16.62 -11.53 -2.11
CA GLY A 76 17.45 -12.13 -3.14
C GLY A 76 16.69 -12.74 -4.32
N LYS A 77 15.38 -12.51 -4.43
CA LYS A 77 14.54 -13.06 -5.52
C LYS A 77 14.55 -12.15 -6.74
N ASN A 78 15.34 -12.50 -7.74
CA ASN A 78 15.49 -11.73 -8.98
C ASN A 78 14.21 -11.73 -9.84
N ASP A 79 13.56 -12.91 -9.98
CA ASP A 79 12.33 -13.01 -10.74
C ASP A 79 11.18 -12.33 -9.97
N SER A 80 10.53 -11.36 -10.62
CA SER A 80 9.43 -10.63 -10.01
C SER A 80 8.27 -11.53 -9.58
N LYS A 81 8.05 -12.64 -10.29
CA LYS A 81 7.01 -13.62 -9.96
C LYS A 81 7.28 -14.39 -8.67
N LEU A 82 8.55 -14.44 -8.24
CA LEU A 82 8.95 -15.12 -7.00
C LEU A 82 8.95 -14.20 -5.78
N ARG A 83 8.43 -12.98 -5.92
CA ARG A 83 8.39 -11.97 -4.84
C ARG A 83 7.05 -11.92 -4.12
N ASN A 84 6.20 -12.94 -4.31
CA ASN A 84 4.84 -12.95 -3.78
C ASN A 84 4.80 -12.90 -2.25
N GLY A 85 5.67 -13.66 -1.59
CA GLY A 85 5.77 -13.62 -0.12
C GLY A 85 6.06 -12.22 0.42
N GLY A 86 6.99 -11.50 -0.20
CA GLY A 86 7.30 -10.12 0.16
C GLY A 86 6.14 -9.15 -0.11
N THR A 87 5.43 -9.37 -1.21
CA THR A 87 4.22 -8.60 -1.52
C THR A 87 3.15 -8.79 -0.45
N ILE A 88 2.90 -10.04 -0.05
CA ILE A 88 1.90 -10.36 0.98
C ILE A 88 2.31 -9.76 2.33
N ALA A 89 3.54 -9.96 2.74
CA ALA A 89 4.04 -9.44 4.02
C ALA A 89 3.94 -7.92 4.10
N SER A 90 4.40 -7.21 3.07
CA SER A 90 4.31 -5.75 3.02
C SER A 90 2.87 -5.27 2.94
N SER A 91 2.00 -5.98 2.25
CA SER A 91 0.57 -5.66 2.16
C SER A 91 -0.12 -5.74 3.52
N ILE A 92 0.18 -6.76 4.30
CA ILE A 92 -0.35 -6.92 5.67
C ILE A 92 0.14 -5.78 6.56
N TYR A 93 1.41 -5.45 6.50
CA TYR A 93 1.97 -4.32 7.26
C TYR A 93 1.27 -3.01 6.90
N LEU A 94 1.13 -2.73 5.60
CA LEU A 94 0.48 -1.51 5.12
C LEU A 94 -0.98 -1.44 5.57
N MET A 95 -1.70 -2.56 5.53
CA MET A 95 -3.06 -2.63 6.06
C MET A 95 -3.10 -2.28 7.54
N MET A 96 -2.18 -2.81 8.34
CA MET A 96 -2.09 -2.48 9.78
C MET A 96 -1.82 -1.00 10.00
N GLN A 97 -1.11 -0.34 9.08
CA GLN A 97 -0.85 1.09 9.13
C GLN A 97 -2.01 1.93 8.58
N GLY A 98 -3.12 1.30 8.23
CA GLY A 98 -4.32 2.00 7.80
C GLY A 98 -4.41 2.34 6.32
N VAL A 99 -3.53 1.82 5.49
CA VAL A 99 -3.61 2.00 4.04
C VAL A 99 -4.90 1.37 3.52
N GLN A 100 -5.66 2.12 2.74
CA GLN A 100 -6.98 1.70 2.29
C GLN A 100 -6.97 0.94 0.98
N ILE A 101 -6.02 1.23 0.09
CA ILE A 101 -6.00 0.69 -1.27
C ILE A 101 -4.61 0.17 -1.60
N LEU A 102 -4.57 -1.03 -2.19
CA LEU A 102 -3.33 -1.63 -2.71
C LEU A 102 -3.43 -1.83 -4.22
N ARG A 103 -2.32 -1.58 -4.91
CA ARG A 103 -2.15 -2.02 -6.30
C ARG A 103 -1.21 -3.21 -6.31
N ILE A 104 -1.73 -4.36 -6.74
CA ILE A 104 -1.03 -5.63 -6.65
C ILE A 104 -1.22 -6.45 -7.92
N HIS A 105 -0.29 -7.37 -8.18
CA HIS A 105 -0.38 -8.31 -9.30
C HIS A 105 -1.10 -9.60 -8.86
N ASP A 106 -0.71 -10.14 -7.71
CA ASP A 106 -1.16 -11.45 -7.24
C ASP A 106 -2.31 -11.28 -6.24
N VAL A 107 -3.49 -10.90 -6.78
CA VAL A 107 -4.66 -10.53 -5.98
C VAL A 107 -5.13 -11.67 -5.09
N ASN A 108 -5.30 -12.87 -5.64
CA ASN A 108 -5.85 -14.00 -4.89
C ASN A 108 -4.99 -14.36 -3.67
N GLU A 109 -3.67 -14.44 -3.87
CA GLU A 109 -2.73 -14.80 -2.82
C GLU A 109 -2.66 -13.71 -1.75
N THR A 110 -2.63 -12.45 -2.16
CA THR A 110 -2.58 -11.32 -1.23
C THR A 110 -3.85 -11.25 -0.40
N ILE A 111 -5.02 -11.44 -1.01
CA ILE A 111 -6.29 -11.42 -0.31
C ILE A 111 -6.41 -12.60 0.64
N GLN A 112 -5.94 -13.79 0.24
CA GLN A 112 -5.89 -14.93 1.13
C GLN A 112 -5.09 -14.59 2.40
N GLY A 113 -3.90 -14.01 2.24
CA GLY A 113 -3.07 -13.60 3.36
C GLY A 113 -3.75 -12.59 4.27
N ILE A 114 -4.39 -11.59 3.68
CA ILE A 114 -5.13 -10.55 4.42
C ILE A 114 -6.30 -11.16 5.20
N LYS A 115 -7.08 -12.03 4.58
CA LYS A 115 -8.22 -12.69 5.23
C LYS A 115 -7.80 -13.53 6.42
N ILE A 116 -6.74 -14.32 6.27
CA ILE A 116 -6.21 -15.15 7.35
C ILE A 116 -5.75 -14.25 8.49
N PHE A 117 -4.97 -13.22 8.19
CA PHE A 117 -4.47 -12.30 9.19
C PHE A 117 -5.61 -11.62 9.96
N LYS A 118 -6.62 -11.10 9.25
CA LYS A 118 -7.78 -10.46 9.88
C LYS A 118 -8.52 -11.40 10.82
N ASN A 119 -8.67 -12.66 10.44
CA ASN A 119 -9.34 -13.64 11.30
C ASN A 119 -8.52 -14.02 12.52
N ILE A 120 -7.20 -13.96 12.44
CA ILE A 120 -6.31 -14.21 13.59
C ILE A 120 -6.45 -13.09 14.62
N ILE A 121 -6.50 -11.84 14.19
CA ILE A 121 -6.52 -10.68 15.09
C ILE A 121 -7.93 -10.29 15.54
N ASN A 122 -8.95 -10.65 14.80
CA ASN A 122 -10.35 -10.34 15.11
C ASN A 122 -11.06 -11.64 15.50
N ASN A 123 -11.33 -11.79 16.76
CA ASN A 123 -12.09 -12.94 17.25
C ASN A 123 -13.53 -12.96 16.74
#